data_34198c6d23c02df90e3b561f18c220ee
#
_entry.id   34198c6d23c02df90e3b561f18c220ee
#
_cell.length_a   1.000
_cell.length_b   1.000
_cell.length_c   1.000
_cell.angle_alpha   90.00
_cell.angle_beta   90.00
_cell.angle_gamma   90.00
#
_symmetry.space_group_name_H-M   'P 1'
#
loop_
_entity.id
_entity.type
_entity.pdbx_description
1 polymer ?
#
loop_
_entity_poly.entity_id
_entity_poly.type
_entity_poly.pdbx_seq_one_letter_code
_entity_poly.pdbx_strand_id
1 'polypeptide(L)'
;MKICQVHPGCGIPVPPVAWGAVEKIVWELTCNLRELGHEVDIKYAAEIYPGEYDIVMVHVANLALFLADRDIPYIFQHHDHHAFHYGKDSSVYKENLEAMEKSIFSLVPARYLVDYFDTDKVYYFSHGADITKFYPNETYPINHSLLMLANNGLGGYGSYDRKGFGLGVQVAMSRNLPITIAGPRNNENWLNDNPWVKGYPKLNIIWEPSNEQLRQLYTSHTIFLHPSDLEAGHPNLTLLEAAACGLPVLGWIEMETVFHGLWRAPRDLNEMLRGLDTIINEYDEYRQRSLNTAQELSWFNRSKELIELYNNI
;
A
#
# COMPACT_ATOMS: atom_id res chain seq x y z
N MET A 1 -4.93 21.94 15.76
CA MET A 1 -3.72 21.32 16.35
C MET A 1 -2.53 21.65 15.48
N LYS A 2 -1.36 21.69 16.10
CA LYS A 2 -0.07 21.78 15.43
C LYS A 2 0.57 20.40 15.39
N ILE A 3 0.72 19.82 14.20
CA ILE A 3 1.12 18.44 13.97
C ILE A 3 2.45 18.41 13.24
N CYS A 4 3.36 17.53 13.62
CA CYS A 4 4.58 17.24 12.90
C CYS A 4 4.55 15.84 12.30
N GLN A 5 4.74 15.73 10.99
CA GLN A 5 5.08 14.48 10.32
C GLN A 5 6.61 14.36 10.25
N VAL A 6 7.17 13.32 10.84
CA VAL A 6 8.61 13.11 10.80
C VAL A 6 9.02 12.56 9.45
N HIS A 7 9.94 13.26 8.76
CA HIS A 7 10.47 12.81 7.48
C HIS A 7 11.15 11.44 7.63
N PRO A 8 10.84 10.44 6.78
CA PRO A 8 11.37 9.06 6.94
C PRO A 8 12.89 8.93 6.84
N GLY A 9 13.57 9.90 6.26
CA GLY A 9 15.04 9.94 6.25
C GLY A 9 15.73 9.04 5.22
N CYS A 10 14.97 8.33 4.38
CA CYS A 10 15.51 7.32 3.45
C CYS A 10 16.15 7.90 2.17
N GLY A 11 16.45 9.20 2.14
CA GLY A 11 17.01 9.86 0.94
C GLY A 11 15.99 10.11 -0.17
N ILE A 12 14.73 9.80 0.05
CA ILE A 12 13.61 10.08 -0.86
C ILE A 12 12.94 11.37 -0.39
N PRO A 13 12.66 12.35 -1.27
CA PRO A 13 11.98 13.57 -0.88
C PRO A 13 10.50 13.33 -0.53
N VAL A 14 9.92 14.23 0.25
CA VAL A 14 8.47 14.28 0.50
C VAL A 14 7.93 15.59 -0.11
N PRO A 15 7.06 15.54 -1.14
CA PRO A 15 6.51 14.34 -1.80
C PRO A 15 7.54 13.58 -2.63
N PRO A 16 7.39 12.26 -2.81
CA PRO A 16 8.30 11.48 -3.63
C PRO A 16 8.10 11.77 -5.12
N VAL A 17 9.21 11.82 -5.86
CA VAL A 17 9.18 12.07 -7.32
C VAL A 17 8.70 10.84 -8.09
N ALA A 18 9.01 9.63 -7.57
CA ALA A 18 8.64 8.35 -8.17
C ALA A 18 8.23 7.33 -7.09
N TRP A 19 9.10 6.35 -6.80
CA TRP A 19 8.87 5.35 -5.75
C TRP A 19 9.15 5.92 -4.36
N GLY A 20 8.34 5.54 -3.38
CA GLY A 20 8.44 6.00 -2.00
C GLY A 20 7.08 5.88 -1.34
N ALA A 21 6.72 4.65 -0.90
CA ALA A 21 5.40 4.40 -0.34
C ALA A 21 5.18 5.15 0.97
N VAL A 22 6.17 5.16 1.86
CA VAL A 22 6.09 5.84 3.16
C VAL A 22 6.06 7.37 2.96
N GLU A 23 6.93 7.90 2.09
CA GLU A 23 6.99 9.31 1.75
C GLU A 23 5.67 9.80 1.12
N LYS A 24 5.02 8.95 0.32
CA LYS A 24 3.70 9.23 -0.22
C LYS A 24 2.65 9.30 0.89
N ILE A 25 2.64 8.35 1.82
CA ILE A 25 1.73 8.35 2.96
C ILE A 25 1.90 9.62 3.80
N VAL A 26 3.15 9.98 4.13
CA VAL A 26 3.48 11.22 4.86
C VAL A 26 2.92 12.45 4.15
N TRP A 27 3.12 12.53 2.83
CA TRP A 27 2.62 13.64 2.03
C TRP A 27 1.10 13.71 2.00
N GLU A 28 0.42 12.60 1.72
CA GLU A 28 -1.04 12.53 1.63
C GLU A 28 -1.69 12.89 2.98
N LEU A 29 -1.18 12.34 4.08
CA LEU A 29 -1.65 12.72 5.41
C LEU A 29 -1.43 14.21 5.69
N THR A 30 -0.26 14.75 5.35
CA THR A 30 0.04 16.19 5.52
C THR A 30 -0.95 17.05 4.77
N CYS A 31 -1.22 16.76 3.48
CA CYS A 31 -2.13 17.56 2.67
C CYS A 31 -3.57 17.51 3.21
N ASN A 32 -4.07 16.30 3.52
CA ASN A 32 -5.44 16.13 3.98
C ASN A 32 -5.67 16.68 5.41
N LEU A 33 -4.68 16.57 6.31
CA LEU A 33 -4.75 17.19 7.64
C LEU A 33 -4.76 18.72 7.55
N ARG A 34 -4.01 19.31 6.61
CA ARG A 34 -4.07 20.77 6.34
C ARG A 34 -5.42 21.19 5.78
N GLU A 35 -6.03 20.37 4.89
CA GLU A 35 -7.39 20.60 4.37
C GLU A 35 -8.42 20.58 5.49
N LEU A 36 -8.23 19.75 6.51
CA LEU A 36 -9.04 19.69 7.73
C LEU A 36 -8.79 20.88 8.70
N GLY A 37 -7.92 21.82 8.34
CA GLY A 37 -7.68 23.04 9.11
C GLY A 37 -6.60 22.92 10.19
N HIS A 38 -5.76 21.89 10.15
CA HIS A 38 -4.63 21.74 11.08
C HIS A 38 -3.35 22.39 10.52
N GLU A 39 -2.49 22.90 11.42
CA GLU A 39 -1.13 23.31 11.06
C GLU A 39 -0.25 22.05 11.03
N VAL A 40 0.33 21.74 9.87
CA VAL A 40 1.11 20.49 9.71
C VAL A 40 2.46 20.79 9.06
N ASP A 41 3.53 20.44 9.76
CA ASP A 41 4.90 20.52 9.27
C ASP A 41 5.46 19.13 8.93
N ILE A 42 6.43 19.10 8.01
CA ILE A 42 7.27 17.92 7.76
C ILE A 42 8.68 18.30 8.16
N LYS A 43 9.26 17.61 9.15
CA LYS A 43 10.61 17.89 9.68
C LYS A 43 11.45 16.62 9.84
N TYR A 44 12.75 16.77 9.80
CA TYR A 44 13.64 15.69 10.25
C TYR A 44 13.58 15.58 11.78
N ALA A 45 13.72 14.37 12.32
CA ALA A 45 13.61 14.11 13.76
C ALA A 45 14.57 14.99 14.61
N ALA A 46 15.76 15.30 14.08
CA ALA A 46 16.73 16.15 14.76
C ALA A 46 16.31 17.63 14.91
N GLU A 47 15.33 18.09 14.14
CA GLU A 47 14.83 19.46 14.10
C GLU A 47 13.62 19.68 15.01
N ILE A 48 13.14 18.63 15.70
CA ILE A 48 11.96 18.67 16.55
C ILE A 48 12.40 18.85 18.02
N TYR A 49 11.73 19.76 18.72
CA TYR A 49 11.99 20.05 20.13
C TYR A 49 10.80 19.66 21.01
N PRO A 50 11.03 19.28 22.28
CA PRO A 50 9.96 18.98 23.23
C PRO A 50 8.95 20.13 23.35
N GLY A 51 7.64 19.81 23.25
CA GLY A 51 6.56 20.78 23.40
C GLY A 51 6.34 21.71 22.20
N GLU A 52 7.04 21.52 21.09
CA GLU A 52 6.86 22.32 19.87
C GLU A 52 5.56 22.00 19.12
N TYR A 53 5.08 20.76 19.19
CA TYR A 53 3.90 20.23 18.51
C TYR A 53 2.94 19.59 19.48
N ASP A 54 1.63 19.67 19.18
CA ASP A 54 0.59 18.92 19.90
C ASP A 54 0.72 17.42 19.62
N ILE A 55 1.06 17.07 18.38
CA ILE A 55 1.22 15.69 17.88
C ILE A 55 2.50 15.58 17.04
N VAL A 56 3.32 14.59 17.33
CA VAL A 56 4.45 14.18 16.48
C VAL A 56 4.18 12.77 15.97
N MET A 57 4.12 12.61 14.65
CA MET A 57 3.90 11.32 14.00
C MET A 57 5.17 10.84 13.31
N VAL A 58 5.67 9.68 13.67
CA VAL A 58 6.92 9.09 13.16
C VAL A 58 6.65 7.78 12.42
N HIS A 59 7.41 7.53 11.37
CA HIS A 59 7.14 6.47 10.39
C HIS A 59 8.22 5.38 10.33
N VAL A 60 9.29 5.54 11.10
CA VAL A 60 10.45 4.62 11.10
C VAL A 60 10.89 4.38 12.53
N ALA A 61 11.10 3.11 12.92
CA ALA A 61 11.32 2.72 14.31
C ALA A 61 12.56 3.38 14.95
N ASN A 62 13.70 3.43 14.25
CA ASN A 62 14.91 4.07 14.77
C ASN A 62 14.74 5.59 15.00
N LEU A 63 13.92 6.27 14.17
CA LEU A 63 13.60 7.68 14.39
C LEU A 63 12.62 7.86 15.57
N ALA A 64 11.71 6.90 15.78
CA ALA A 64 10.85 6.86 16.96
C ALA A 64 11.67 6.75 18.25
N LEU A 65 12.62 5.83 18.28
CA LEU A 65 13.53 5.66 19.43
C LEU A 65 14.40 6.90 19.65
N PHE A 66 14.89 7.53 18.59
CA PHE A 66 15.62 8.80 18.69
C PHE A 66 14.79 9.93 19.33
N LEU A 67 13.48 10.01 19.04
CA LEU A 67 12.56 10.95 19.69
C LEU A 67 12.33 10.59 21.16
N ALA A 68 12.17 9.29 21.46
CA ALA A 68 12.02 8.79 22.83
C ALA A 68 13.21 9.17 23.71
N ASP A 69 14.44 9.02 23.22
CA ASP A 69 15.68 9.38 23.93
C ASP A 69 15.81 10.91 24.20
N ARG A 70 14.96 11.71 23.60
CA ARG A 70 14.88 13.18 23.80
C ARG A 70 13.62 13.62 24.55
N ASP A 71 12.90 12.67 25.16
CA ASP A 71 11.63 12.91 25.86
C ASP A 71 10.56 13.61 25.00
N ILE A 72 10.56 13.34 23.66
CA ILE A 72 9.55 13.85 22.73
C ILE A 72 8.47 12.78 22.56
N PRO A 73 7.22 13.03 23.05
CA PRO A 73 6.11 12.14 22.85
C PRO A 73 5.77 11.98 21.37
N TYR A 74 5.44 10.77 20.91
CA TYR A 74 5.12 10.53 19.52
C TYR A 74 4.07 9.42 19.35
N ILE A 75 3.44 9.44 18.17
CA ILE A 75 2.64 8.34 17.63
C ILE A 75 3.49 7.64 16.58
N PHE A 76 3.57 6.32 16.64
CA PHE A 76 4.36 5.53 15.68
C PHE A 76 3.45 4.89 14.64
N GLN A 77 3.64 5.20 13.36
CA GLN A 77 2.97 4.52 12.26
C GLN A 77 3.94 3.54 11.59
N HIS A 78 3.68 2.26 11.79
CA HIS A 78 4.44 1.16 11.18
C HIS A 78 3.99 0.94 9.72
N HIS A 79 4.92 0.59 8.82
CA HIS A 79 4.64 0.50 7.39
C HIS A 79 5.10 -0.76 6.70
N ASP A 80 5.89 -1.60 7.35
CA ASP A 80 6.51 -2.73 6.70
C ASP A 80 6.06 -4.09 7.25
N HIS A 81 6.41 -5.14 6.54
CA HIS A 81 6.15 -6.53 6.93
C HIS A 81 7.41 -7.24 7.45
N HIS A 82 8.54 -6.54 7.55
CA HIS A 82 9.82 -7.17 7.86
C HIS A 82 9.84 -7.75 9.28
N ALA A 83 9.25 -7.06 10.25
CA ALA A 83 9.12 -7.58 11.60
C ALA A 83 8.39 -8.93 11.63
N PHE A 84 7.33 -9.08 10.83
CA PHE A 84 6.62 -10.35 10.67
C PHE A 84 7.44 -11.38 9.90
N HIS A 85 8.06 -10.99 8.79
CA HIS A 85 8.83 -11.88 7.93
C HIS A 85 10.03 -12.51 8.64
N TYR A 86 10.78 -11.71 9.40
CA TYR A 86 11.97 -12.19 10.11
C TYR A 86 11.66 -12.81 11.47
N GLY A 87 10.44 -12.67 11.98
CA GLY A 87 9.96 -13.26 13.21
C GLY A 87 10.32 -12.49 14.48
N LYS A 88 9.71 -12.89 15.60
CA LYS A 88 9.78 -12.19 16.89
C LYS A 88 11.18 -12.17 17.54
N ASP A 89 12.06 -13.06 17.15
CA ASP A 89 13.46 -13.09 17.66
C ASP A 89 14.38 -12.10 16.96
N SER A 90 13.95 -11.54 15.82
CA SER A 90 14.75 -10.62 15.01
C SER A 90 14.98 -9.28 15.69
N SER A 91 16.08 -8.62 15.34
CA SER A 91 16.35 -7.23 15.77
C SER A 91 15.30 -6.27 15.22
N VAL A 92 14.79 -6.53 14.01
CA VAL A 92 13.74 -5.72 13.37
C VAL A 92 12.45 -5.75 14.19
N TYR A 93 12.01 -6.93 14.63
CA TYR A 93 10.82 -7.05 15.50
C TYR A 93 11.03 -6.31 16.82
N LYS A 94 12.17 -6.54 17.49
CA LYS A 94 12.49 -5.94 18.80
C LYS A 94 12.55 -4.42 18.75
N GLU A 95 13.18 -3.86 17.70
CA GLU A 95 13.24 -2.42 17.48
C GLU A 95 11.85 -1.80 17.25
N ASN A 96 11.01 -2.45 16.42
CA ASN A 96 9.64 -1.99 16.20
C ASN A 96 8.79 -2.09 17.47
N LEU A 97 8.88 -3.20 18.22
CA LEU A 97 8.16 -3.37 19.47
C LEU A 97 8.56 -2.30 20.50
N GLU A 98 9.85 -2.05 20.67
CA GLU A 98 10.35 -1.00 21.57
C GLU A 98 9.82 0.38 21.18
N ALA A 99 9.81 0.71 19.86
CA ALA A 99 9.26 1.96 19.35
C ALA A 99 7.75 2.07 19.65
N MET A 100 7.00 0.96 19.56
CA MET A 100 5.57 0.91 19.88
C MET A 100 5.32 1.07 21.39
N GLU A 101 6.08 0.40 22.25
CA GLU A 101 5.95 0.48 23.71
C GLU A 101 6.23 1.89 24.25
N LYS A 102 7.22 2.60 23.66
CA LYS A 102 7.57 3.99 24.02
C LYS A 102 6.64 5.03 23.41
N SER A 103 5.83 4.69 22.42
CA SER A 103 4.87 5.60 21.78
C SER A 103 3.67 5.90 22.71
N ILE A 104 2.94 6.96 22.40
CA ILE A 104 1.61 7.20 22.99
C ILE A 104 0.68 6.05 22.55
N PHE A 105 0.60 5.81 21.25
CA PHE A 105 0.03 4.62 20.61
C PHE A 105 0.67 4.41 19.23
N SER A 106 0.42 3.27 18.61
CA SER A 106 0.96 2.93 17.31
C SER A 106 -0.13 2.51 16.34
N LEU A 107 0.10 2.77 15.06
CA LEU A 107 -0.78 2.45 13.95
C LEU A 107 -0.12 1.41 13.05
N VAL A 108 -0.87 0.37 12.68
CA VAL A 108 -0.42 -0.67 11.75
C VAL A 108 -1.39 -0.81 10.58
N PRO A 109 -0.90 -1.02 9.34
CA PRO A 109 -1.73 -0.98 8.15
C PRO A 109 -2.40 -2.32 7.81
N ALA A 110 -2.28 -3.33 8.69
CA ALA A 110 -2.93 -4.64 8.55
C ALA A 110 -3.36 -5.18 9.92
N ARG A 111 -4.50 -5.88 9.97
CA ARG A 111 -5.07 -6.37 11.25
C ARG A 111 -4.21 -7.46 11.87
N TYR A 112 -3.60 -8.35 11.07
CA TYR A 112 -2.71 -9.38 11.59
C TYR A 112 -1.51 -8.80 12.38
N LEU A 113 -1.11 -7.55 12.07
CA LEU A 113 -0.03 -6.87 12.79
C LEU A 113 -0.47 -6.40 14.19
N VAL A 114 -1.77 -6.13 14.40
CA VAL A 114 -2.31 -5.79 15.74
C VAL A 114 -2.08 -6.94 16.70
N ASP A 115 -2.43 -8.16 16.27
CA ASP A 115 -2.30 -9.36 17.10
C ASP A 115 -0.86 -9.89 17.16
N TYR A 116 -0.02 -9.48 16.20
CA TYR A 116 1.35 -9.94 16.09
C TYR A 116 2.30 -9.27 17.10
N PHE A 117 2.14 -7.98 17.35
CA PHE A 117 2.96 -7.26 18.31
C PHE A 117 2.43 -7.45 19.73
N ASP A 118 3.33 -7.79 20.65
CA ASP A 118 2.99 -8.11 22.05
C ASP A 118 2.81 -6.83 22.88
N THR A 119 1.90 -5.93 22.47
CA THR A 119 1.58 -4.67 23.16
C THR A 119 0.12 -4.25 22.87
N ASP A 120 -0.52 -3.64 23.86
CA ASP A 120 -1.89 -3.13 23.80
C ASP A 120 -2.01 -1.74 23.13
N LYS A 121 -0.88 -1.14 22.75
CA LYS A 121 -0.81 0.20 22.16
C LYS A 121 -0.99 0.22 20.64
N VAL A 122 -1.29 -0.90 19.99
CA VAL A 122 -1.36 -1.03 18.54
C VAL A 122 -2.79 -1.01 18.04
N TYR A 123 -3.06 -0.14 17.06
CA TYR A 123 -4.36 0.01 16.43
C TYR A 123 -4.26 -0.19 14.92
N TYR A 124 -5.27 -0.84 14.34
CA TYR A 124 -5.38 -0.94 12.88
C TYR A 124 -5.74 0.41 12.27
N PHE A 125 -4.96 0.83 11.28
CA PHE A 125 -5.21 2.03 10.50
C PHE A 125 -4.78 1.78 9.05
N SER A 126 -5.76 1.54 8.15
CA SER A 126 -5.48 1.26 6.75
C SER A 126 -4.91 2.46 6.02
N HIS A 127 -4.23 2.21 4.91
CA HIS A 127 -3.87 3.26 3.96
C HIS A 127 -5.12 3.90 3.34
N GLY A 128 -4.94 5.07 2.73
CA GLY A 128 -5.97 5.80 2.00
C GLY A 128 -5.78 5.79 0.49
N ALA A 129 -6.85 6.09 -0.24
CA ALA A 129 -6.84 6.33 -1.68
C ALA A 129 -6.69 7.83 -1.98
N ASP A 130 -5.78 8.19 -2.89
CA ASP A 130 -5.73 9.54 -3.48
C ASP A 130 -6.72 9.63 -4.65
N ILE A 131 -7.96 9.94 -4.33
CA ILE A 131 -9.05 10.04 -5.31
C ILE A 131 -9.00 11.33 -6.16
N THR A 132 -8.11 12.25 -5.83
CA THR A 132 -7.91 13.48 -6.62
C THR A 132 -6.94 13.25 -7.78
N LYS A 133 -6.01 12.34 -7.60
CA LYS A 133 -5.00 11.95 -8.59
C LYS A 133 -5.41 10.70 -9.37
N PHE A 134 -5.97 9.71 -8.68
CA PHE A 134 -6.48 8.48 -9.25
C PHE A 134 -8.01 8.56 -9.32
N TYR A 135 -8.53 8.60 -10.54
CA TYR A 135 -9.96 8.67 -10.83
C TYR A 135 -10.24 8.03 -12.19
N PRO A 136 -11.44 7.50 -12.43
CA PRO A 136 -11.78 6.83 -13.68
C PRO A 136 -11.81 7.81 -14.85
N ASN A 137 -11.63 7.30 -16.06
CA ASN A 137 -11.98 8.02 -17.27
C ASN A 137 -13.51 8.01 -17.46
N GLU A 138 -14.05 8.92 -18.29
CA GLU A 138 -15.46 8.92 -18.69
C GLU A 138 -15.88 7.63 -19.39
N THR A 139 -14.94 7.04 -20.14
CA THR A 139 -15.11 5.74 -20.78
C THR A 139 -14.04 4.76 -20.28
N TYR A 140 -14.39 3.48 -20.21
CA TYR A 140 -13.45 2.42 -19.85
C TYR A 140 -13.28 1.42 -21.01
N PRO A 141 -12.17 0.65 -21.03
CA PRO A 141 -11.90 -0.31 -22.09
C PRO A 141 -13.00 -1.37 -22.17
N ILE A 142 -13.42 -1.70 -23.40
CA ILE A 142 -14.45 -2.72 -23.66
C ILE A 142 -13.84 -4.12 -23.56
N ASN A 143 -12.59 -4.28 -24.00
CA ASN A 143 -11.89 -5.56 -23.98
C ASN A 143 -11.16 -5.76 -22.66
N HIS A 144 -11.38 -6.90 -22.03
CA HIS A 144 -10.73 -7.23 -20.78
C HIS A 144 -9.21 -7.35 -20.93
N SER A 145 -8.50 -6.74 -19.99
CA SER A 145 -7.05 -6.75 -19.88
C SER A 145 -6.65 -6.66 -18.40
N LEU A 146 -5.51 -7.25 -18.08
CA LEU A 146 -5.04 -7.41 -16.71
C LEU A 146 -3.86 -6.48 -16.44
N LEU A 147 -3.81 -5.89 -15.26
CA LEU A 147 -2.70 -5.07 -14.78
C LEU A 147 -2.16 -5.65 -13.47
N MET A 148 -0.85 -5.78 -13.38
CA MET A 148 -0.10 -5.97 -12.14
C MET A 148 0.88 -4.83 -11.96
N LEU A 149 0.90 -4.20 -10.79
CA LEU A 149 1.81 -3.12 -10.47
C LEU A 149 2.42 -3.36 -9.10
N ALA A 150 3.71 -3.70 -9.08
CA ALA A 150 4.38 -4.06 -7.84
C ALA A 150 5.91 -4.02 -7.94
N ASN A 151 6.57 -3.97 -6.78
CA ASN A 151 7.99 -4.22 -6.63
C ASN A 151 8.19 -5.65 -6.08
N ASN A 152 8.64 -6.57 -6.94
CA ASN A 152 8.91 -7.97 -6.58
C ASN A 152 10.37 -8.19 -6.13
N GLY A 153 11.26 -7.25 -6.45
CA GLY A 153 12.70 -7.41 -6.29
C GLY A 153 13.29 -6.86 -4.99
N LEU A 154 12.48 -6.59 -3.97
CA LEU A 154 12.99 -6.15 -2.67
C LEU A 154 13.80 -7.26 -2.00
N GLY A 155 15.03 -6.91 -1.62
CA GLY A 155 16.05 -7.81 -1.15
C GLY A 155 15.64 -8.84 -0.10
N GLY A 156 16.37 -9.93 -0.05
CA GLY A 156 16.19 -11.01 0.92
C GLY A 156 15.24 -12.12 0.50
N TYR A 157 14.42 -11.92 -0.55
CA TYR A 157 13.46 -12.94 -1.02
C TYR A 157 14.02 -13.88 -2.09
N GLY A 158 15.25 -13.65 -2.56
CA GLY A 158 15.87 -14.47 -3.62
C GLY A 158 15.04 -14.50 -4.88
N SER A 159 14.84 -15.72 -5.44
CA SER A 159 14.00 -15.97 -6.62
C SER A 159 12.51 -16.14 -6.28
N TYR A 160 12.09 -15.94 -5.03
CA TYR A 160 10.70 -16.10 -4.62
C TYR A 160 9.83 -15.01 -5.25
N ASP A 161 8.80 -15.44 -5.96
CA ASP A 161 7.82 -14.56 -6.59
C ASP A 161 6.76 -14.09 -5.57
N ARG A 162 7.18 -13.21 -4.66
CA ARG A 162 6.32 -12.69 -3.60
C ARG A 162 5.08 -11.99 -4.15
N LYS A 163 5.21 -11.28 -5.25
CA LYS A 163 4.12 -10.53 -5.87
C LYS A 163 3.23 -11.37 -6.79
N GLY A 164 3.62 -12.64 -7.06
CA GLY A 164 2.83 -13.56 -7.85
C GLY A 164 2.74 -13.23 -9.34
N PHE A 165 3.78 -12.63 -9.91
CA PHE A 165 3.82 -12.30 -11.35
C PHE A 165 3.65 -13.54 -12.22
N GLY A 166 4.27 -14.67 -11.83
CA GLY A 166 4.12 -15.95 -12.53
C GLY A 166 2.68 -16.43 -12.54
N LEU A 167 2.01 -16.39 -11.39
CA LEU A 167 0.59 -16.75 -11.30
C LEU A 167 -0.28 -15.81 -12.14
N GLY A 168 -0.02 -14.49 -12.09
CA GLY A 168 -0.74 -13.53 -12.92
C GLY A 168 -0.63 -13.81 -14.41
N VAL A 169 0.58 -14.16 -14.90
CA VAL A 169 0.78 -14.54 -16.31
C VAL A 169 0.08 -15.85 -16.63
N GLN A 170 0.08 -16.85 -15.75
CA GLN A 170 -0.67 -18.10 -15.94
C GLN A 170 -2.17 -17.86 -16.06
N VAL A 171 -2.73 -16.97 -15.22
CA VAL A 171 -4.14 -16.55 -15.30
C VAL A 171 -4.44 -15.91 -16.66
N ALA A 172 -3.58 -14.96 -17.11
CA ALA A 172 -3.72 -14.31 -18.41
C ALA A 172 -3.67 -15.31 -19.59
N MET A 173 -2.69 -16.22 -19.56
CA MET A 173 -2.54 -17.27 -20.57
C MET A 173 -3.77 -18.17 -20.64
N SER A 174 -4.29 -18.60 -19.50
CA SER A 174 -5.45 -19.50 -19.41
C SER A 174 -6.74 -18.92 -19.99
N ARG A 175 -6.87 -17.59 -20.03
CA ARG A 175 -8.02 -16.87 -20.62
C ARG A 175 -7.66 -16.11 -21.89
N ASN A 176 -6.42 -16.27 -22.37
CA ASN A 176 -5.90 -15.58 -23.56
C ASN A 176 -6.08 -14.06 -23.50
N LEU A 177 -5.90 -13.44 -22.31
CA LEU A 177 -6.07 -12.01 -22.06
C LEU A 177 -4.73 -11.28 -22.10
N PRO A 178 -4.69 -10.03 -22.58
CA PRO A 178 -3.51 -9.18 -22.41
C PRO A 178 -3.24 -8.93 -20.92
N ILE A 179 -1.96 -8.90 -20.57
CA ILE A 179 -1.50 -8.54 -19.24
C ILE A 179 -0.33 -7.57 -19.32
N THR A 180 -0.38 -6.53 -18.50
CA THR A 180 0.75 -5.62 -18.28
C THR A 180 1.30 -5.83 -16.88
N ILE A 181 2.62 -6.04 -16.77
CA ILE A 181 3.36 -6.00 -15.51
C ILE A 181 4.14 -4.69 -15.48
N ALA A 182 3.86 -3.85 -14.49
CA ALA A 182 4.54 -2.59 -14.30
C ALA A 182 5.26 -2.56 -12.94
N GLY A 183 6.42 -1.90 -12.89
CA GLY A 183 7.18 -1.82 -11.65
C GLY A 183 8.60 -1.29 -11.83
N PRO A 184 9.40 -1.26 -10.76
CA PRO A 184 10.78 -0.84 -10.82
C PRO A 184 11.63 -1.84 -11.62
N ARG A 185 12.73 -1.34 -12.19
CA ARG A 185 13.64 -2.12 -13.04
C ARG A 185 14.28 -3.33 -12.32
N ASN A 186 14.36 -3.31 -11.00
CA ASN A 186 14.85 -4.48 -10.24
C ASN A 186 13.97 -5.74 -10.42
N ASN A 187 12.73 -5.61 -10.90
CA ASN A 187 11.88 -6.74 -11.29
C ASN A 187 12.45 -7.51 -12.51
N GLU A 188 13.37 -6.92 -13.26
CA GLU A 188 14.01 -7.57 -14.41
C GLU A 188 14.77 -8.84 -14.01
N ASN A 189 15.32 -8.90 -12.81
CA ASN A 189 16.00 -10.10 -12.29
C ASN A 189 15.03 -11.27 -12.20
N TRP A 190 13.85 -11.07 -11.62
CA TRP A 190 12.82 -12.09 -11.58
C TRP A 190 12.40 -12.56 -12.99
N LEU A 191 12.24 -11.62 -13.91
CA LEU A 191 11.85 -11.92 -15.28
C LEU A 191 12.93 -12.74 -16.03
N ASN A 192 14.22 -12.49 -15.76
CA ASN A 192 15.33 -13.25 -16.34
C ASN A 192 15.39 -14.67 -15.77
N ASP A 193 15.04 -14.86 -14.51
CA ASP A 193 14.94 -16.17 -13.85
C ASP A 193 13.69 -16.95 -14.30
N ASN A 194 12.72 -16.30 -14.94
CA ASN A 194 11.46 -16.89 -15.42
C ASN A 194 11.25 -16.66 -16.93
N PRO A 195 12.13 -17.19 -17.81
CA PRO A 195 12.10 -16.90 -19.24
C PRO A 195 10.81 -17.37 -19.95
N TRP A 196 10.09 -18.34 -19.39
CA TRP A 196 8.82 -18.82 -19.92
C TRP A 196 7.75 -17.70 -19.93
N VAL A 197 7.81 -16.75 -19.00
CA VAL A 197 6.92 -15.60 -18.94
C VAL A 197 7.06 -14.72 -20.19
N LYS A 198 8.30 -14.51 -20.66
CA LYS A 198 8.59 -13.73 -21.87
C LYS A 198 8.01 -14.36 -23.14
N GLY A 199 7.73 -15.66 -23.12
CA GLY A 199 7.10 -16.38 -24.24
C GLY A 199 5.62 -16.07 -24.43
N TYR A 200 4.96 -15.37 -23.52
CA TYR A 200 3.56 -15.02 -23.67
C TYR A 200 3.38 -13.79 -24.59
N PRO A 201 2.78 -13.94 -25.79
CA PRO A 201 2.76 -12.88 -26.81
C PRO A 201 1.89 -11.68 -26.44
N LYS A 202 1.02 -11.80 -25.43
CA LYS A 202 0.16 -10.73 -24.92
C LYS A 202 0.66 -10.13 -23.61
N LEU A 203 1.90 -10.43 -23.20
CA LEU A 203 2.56 -9.79 -22.09
C LEU A 203 3.17 -8.47 -22.52
N ASN A 204 2.86 -7.42 -21.78
CA ASN A 204 3.53 -6.13 -21.84
C ASN A 204 4.28 -5.86 -20.54
N ILE A 205 5.45 -5.22 -20.60
CA ILE A 205 6.26 -4.88 -19.42
C ILE A 205 6.60 -3.41 -19.48
N ILE A 206 6.35 -2.71 -18.37
CA ILE A 206 6.62 -1.30 -18.23
C ILE A 206 7.49 -1.06 -17.00
N TRP A 207 8.72 -0.57 -17.25
CA TRP A 207 9.66 -0.26 -16.20
C TRP A 207 9.53 1.20 -15.76
N GLU A 208 9.54 1.39 -14.44
CA GLU A 208 9.64 2.71 -13.79
C GLU A 208 8.61 3.72 -14.32
N PRO A 209 7.30 3.35 -14.35
CA PRO A 209 6.29 4.28 -14.80
C PRO A 209 6.29 5.55 -13.94
N SER A 210 6.22 6.71 -14.59
CA SER A 210 6.07 7.98 -13.87
C SER A 210 4.71 8.07 -13.17
N ASN A 211 4.58 8.99 -12.22
CA ASN A 211 3.30 9.22 -11.53
C ASN A 211 2.13 9.53 -12.48
N GLU A 212 2.39 10.23 -13.58
CA GLU A 212 1.38 10.50 -14.62
C GLU A 212 1.00 9.23 -15.39
N GLN A 213 1.99 8.40 -15.72
CA GLN A 213 1.76 7.13 -16.39
C GLN A 213 1.01 6.12 -15.51
N LEU A 214 1.13 6.18 -14.19
CA LEU A 214 0.42 5.28 -13.28
C LEU A 214 -1.10 5.36 -13.46
N ARG A 215 -1.68 6.58 -13.48
CA ARG A 215 -3.12 6.73 -13.71
C ARG A 215 -3.53 6.22 -15.08
N GLN A 216 -2.74 6.49 -16.13
CA GLN A 216 -3.00 5.98 -17.48
C GLN A 216 -2.99 4.45 -17.50
N LEU A 217 -2.05 3.80 -16.79
CA LEU A 217 -2.01 2.34 -16.67
C LEU A 217 -3.28 1.81 -16.01
N TYR A 218 -3.69 2.36 -14.88
CA TYR A 218 -4.91 1.93 -14.23
C TYR A 218 -6.14 2.12 -15.14
N THR A 219 -6.28 3.27 -15.78
CA THR A 219 -7.48 3.55 -16.60
C THR A 219 -7.50 2.90 -17.98
N SER A 220 -6.37 2.36 -18.45
CA SER A 220 -6.28 1.63 -19.74
C SER A 220 -6.47 0.11 -19.60
N HIS A 221 -6.61 -0.40 -18.39
CA HIS A 221 -6.87 -1.80 -18.10
C HIS A 221 -8.23 -1.99 -17.46
N THR A 222 -8.69 -3.23 -17.31
CA THR A 222 -10.02 -3.52 -16.77
C THR A 222 -9.99 -4.22 -15.43
N ILE A 223 -8.98 -5.02 -15.13
CA ILE A 223 -8.88 -5.78 -13.87
C ILE A 223 -7.46 -5.66 -13.31
N PHE A 224 -7.38 -5.37 -12.02
CA PHE A 224 -6.11 -5.35 -11.30
C PHE A 224 -5.87 -6.70 -10.61
N LEU A 225 -4.77 -7.37 -10.96
CA LEU A 225 -4.35 -8.63 -10.32
C LEU A 225 -3.39 -8.34 -9.18
N HIS A 226 -3.70 -8.91 -8.02
CA HIS A 226 -2.87 -8.80 -6.82
C HIS A 226 -2.71 -10.16 -6.11
N PRO A 227 -2.09 -11.16 -6.76
CA PRO A 227 -1.82 -12.45 -6.16
C PRO A 227 -0.58 -12.39 -5.26
N SER A 228 -0.43 -11.27 -4.55
CA SER A 228 0.71 -11.02 -3.67
C SER A 228 0.60 -11.84 -2.39
N ASP A 229 1.76 -12.20 -1.86
CA ASP A 229 1.91 -12.81 -0.56
C ASP A 229 2.70 -11.85 0.34
N LEU A 230 2.45 -11.87 1.65
CA LEU A 230 3.16 -11.09 2.64
C LEU A 230 3.17 -9.57 2.33
N GLU A 231 2.04 -8.93 2.47
CA GLU A 231 1.89 -7.47 2.38
C GLU A 231 1.83 -6.82 3.76
N ALA A 232 2.42 -5.64 3.90
CA ALA A 232 2.30 -4.85 5.13
C ALA A 232 0.92 -4.18 5.21
N GLY A 233 0.45 -3.61 4.12
CA GLY A 233 -0.82 -2.90 4.06
C GLY A 233 -1.96 -3.77 3.53
N HIS A 234 -3.07 -3.80 4.24
CA HIS A 234 -4.31 -4.42 3.83
C HIS A 234 -5.47 -3.40 3.99
N PRO A 235 -5.90 -2.75 2.88
CA PRO A 235 -5.34 -2.81 1.52
C PRO A 235 -4.05 -2.01 1.38
N ASN A 236 -3.20 -2.36 0.42
CA ASN A 236 -2.02 -1.56 0.08
C ASN A 236 -2.36 -0.42 -0.91
N LEU A 237 -1.40 0.49 -1.14
CA LEU A 237 -1.63 1.68 -1.97
C LEU A 237 -2.04 1.34 -3.40
N THR A 238 -1.44 0.32 -4.03
CA THR A 238 -1.73 -0.03 -5.44
C THR A 238 -3.15 -0.58 -5.63
N LEU A 239 -3.69 -1.28 -4.62
CA LEU A 239 -5.08 -1.72 -4.61
C LEU A 239 -6.06 -0.53 -4.54
N LEU A 240 -5.74 0.45 -3.69
CA LEU A 240 -6.54 1.65 -3.50
C LEU A 240 -6.50 2.56 -4.73
N GLU A 241 -5.33 2.70 -5.36
CA GLU A 241 -5.16 3.43 -6.62
C GLU A 241 -5.95 2.78 -7.76
N ALA A 242 -5.87 1.44 -7.88
CA ALA A 242 -6.66 0.67 -8.84
C ALA A 242 -8.17 0.88 -8.62
N ALA A 243 -8.62 0.76 -7.37
CA ALA A 243 -10.01 0.96 -7.00
C ALA A 243 -10.50 2.39 -7.30
N ALA A 244 -9.69 3.40 -7.02
CA ALA A 244 -9.98 4.80 -7.33
C ALA A 244 -10.13 5.06 -8.84
N CYS A 245 -9.41 4.32 -9.68
CA CYS A 245 -9.57 4.33 -11.13
C CYS A 245 -10.73 3.44 -11.62
N GLY A 246 -11.42 2.75 -10.73
CA GLY A 246 -12.56 1.89 -11.04
C GLY A 246 -12.18 0.49 -11.53
N LEU A 247 -10.97 -0.02 -11.23
CA LEU A 247 -10.62 -1.40 -11.55
C LEU A 247 -11.13 -2.34 -10.45
N PRO A 248 -11.92 -3.36 -10.80
CA PRO A 248 -12.08 -4.52 -9.95
C PRO A 248 -10.74 -5.15 -9.61
N VAL A 249 -10.60 -5.66 -8.39
CA VAL A 249 -9.37 -6.29 -7.92
C VAL A 249 -9.58 -7.79 -7.76
N LEU A 250 -8.66 -8.58 -8.30
CA LEU A 250 -8.58 -10.01 -8.09
C LEU A 250 -7.30 -10.33 -7.32
N GLY A 251 -7.42 -10.82 -6.10
CA GLY A 251 -6.26 -11.09 -5.27
C GLY A 251 -6.60 -11.46 -3.84
N TRP A 252 -5.62 -11.34 -2.96
CA TRP A 252 -5.78 -11.67 -1.56
C TRP A 252 -5.51 -10.46 -0.65
N ILE A 253 -6.41 -10.28 0.31
CA ILE A 253 -6.25 -9.42 1.49
C ILE A 253 -6.94 -10.09 2.68
N GLU A 254 -6.69 -9.61 3.90
CA GLU A 254 -7.34 -10.10 5.11
C GLU A 254 -8.87 -10.03 5.03
N MET A 255 -9.53 -11.02 5.65
CA MET A 255 -11.00 -11.16 5.61
C MET A 255 -11.72 -9.97 6.25
N GLU A 256 -11.15 -9.42 7.33
CA GLU A 256 -11.70 -8.29 8.09
C GLU A 256 -11.49 -6.94 7.38
N THR A 257 -10.65 -6.91 6.35
CA THR A 257 -10.43 -5.70 5.57
C THR A 257 -11.61 -5.44 4.65
N VAL A 258 -12.22 -4.27 4.79
CA VAL A 258 -13.32 -3.83 3.92
C VAL A 258 -12.76 -3.42 2.57
N PHE A 259 -13.07 -4.20 1.53
CA PHE A 259 -12.78 -3.87 0.14
C PHE A 259 -13.82 -4.53 -0.76
N HIS A 260 -14.90 -3.79 -1.07
CA HIS A 260 -16.07 -4.33 -1.77
C HIS A 260 -15.82 -4.66 -3.25
N GLY A 261 -14.87 -4.00 -3.90
CA GLY A 261 -14.48 -4.24 -5.30
C GLY A 261 -13.47 -5.37 -5.49
N LEU A 262 -13.18 -6.13 -4.43
CA LEU A 262 -12.23 -7.24 -4.46
C LEU A 262 -12.95 -8.58 -4.53
N TRP A 263 -12.50 -9.44 -5.46
CA TRP A 263 -12.67 -10.88 -5.34
C TRP A 263 -11.47 -11.48 -4.61
N ARG A 264 -11.70 -12.00 -3.41
CA ARG A 264 -10.64 -12.67 -2.65
C ARG A 264 -10.38 -14.06 -3.21
N ALA A 265 -9.15 -14.27 -3.66
CA ALA A 265 -8.68 -15.57 -4.09
C ALA A 265 -7.33 -15.89 -3.44
N PRO A 266 -7.12 -17.11 -2.92
CA PRO A 266 -5.80 -17.57 -2.53
C PRO A 266 -4.87 -17.63 -3.75
N ARG A 267 -3.57 -17.83 -3.51
CA ARG A 267 -2.57 -18.00 -4.59
C ARG A 267 -2.68 -19.38 -5.23
N ASP A 268 -3.84 -19.65 -5.80
CA ASP A 268 -4.17 -20.87 -6.54
C ASP A 268 -4.74 -20.50 -7.90
N LEU A 269 -4.27 -21.16 -8.96
CA LEU A 269 -4.66 -20.84 -10.34
C LEU A 269 -6.16 -21.01 -10.56
N ASN A 270 -6.76 -22.08 -10.05
CA ASN A 270 -8.19 -22.36 -10.28
C ASN A 270 -9.06 -21.34 -9.56
N GLU A 271 -8.70 -20.97 -8.32
CA GLU A 271 -9.41 -19.95 -7.56
C GLU A 271 -9.30 -18.57 -8.22
N MET A 272 -8.11 -18.22 -8.72
CA MET A 272 -7.91 -16.99 -9.48
C MET A 272 -8.72 -16.99 -10.78
N LEU A 273 -8.77 -18.10 -11.51
CA LEU A 273 -9.58 -18.21 -12.73
C LEU A 273 -11.08 -18.10 -12.44
N ARG A 274 -11.56 -18.73 -11.36
CA ARG A 274 -12.95 -18.61 -10.92
C ARG A 274 -13.29 -17.14 -10.60
N GLY A 275 -12.43 -16.48 -9.84
CA GLY A 275 -12.60 -15.07 -9.50
C GLY A 275 -12.59 -14.16 -10.72
N LEU A 276 -11.68 -14.41 -11.67
CA LEU A 276 -11.60 -13.66 -12.91
C LEU A 276 -12.89 -13.79 -13.72
N ASP A 277 -13.39 -15.02 -13.91
CA ASP A 277 -14.63 -15.28 -14.64
C ASP A 277 -15.83 -14.59 -13.98
N THR A 278 -15.90 -14.59 -12.65
CA THR A 278 -16.96 -13.87 -11.91
C THR A 278 -16.86 -12.36 -12.11
N ILE A 279 -15.68 -11.78 -11.95
CA ILE A 279 -15.48 -10.33 -12.16
C ILE A 279 -15.84 -9.93 -13.60
N ILE A 280 -15.48 -10.73 -14.60
CA ILE A 280 -15.81 -10.47 -16.01
C ILE A 280 -17.34 -10.48 -16.23
N ASN A 281 -18.04 -11.45 -15.64
CA ASN A 281 -19.51 -11.56 -15.78
C ASN A 281 -20.28 -10.46 -15.05
N GLU A 282 -19.73 -9.94 -13.95
CA GLU A 282 -20.33 -8.94 -13.08
C GLU A 282 -19.52 -7.63 -13.08
N TYR A 283 -18.89 -7.31 -14.21
CA TYR A 283 -17.84 -6.26 -14.29
C TYR A 283 -18.30 -4.90 -13.77
N ASP A 284 -19.44 -4.42 -14.20
CA ASP A 284 -19.94 -3.09 -13.80
C ASP A 284 -20.23 -3.03 -12.28
N GLU A 285 -20.70 -4.13 -11.70
CA GLU A 285 -20.95 -4.21 -10.27
C GLU A 285 -19.63 -4.15 -9.48
N TYR A 286 -18.61 -4.96 -9.85
CA TYR A 286 -17.31 -4.91 -9.19
C TYR A 286 -16.61 -3.57 -9.39
N ARG A 287 -16.74 -2.98 -10.57
CA ARG A 287 -16.22 -1.64 -10.86
C ARG A 287 -16.84 -0.59 -9.94
N GLN A 288 -18.16 -0.58 -9.79
CA GLN A 288 -18.82 0.37 -8.90
C GLN A 288 -18.45 0.14 -7.42
N ARG A 289 -18.33 -1.10 -7.00
CA ARG A 289 -17.88 -1.46 -5.66
C ARG A 289 -16.44 -0.97 -5.40
N SER A 290 -15.54 -1.07 -6.38
CA SER A 290 -14.18 -0.51 -6.30
C SER A 290 -14.19 0.99 -6.08
N LEU A 291 -14.95 1.73 -6.87
CA LEU A 291 -15.10 3.18 -6.73
C LEU A 291 -15.63 3.58 -5.35
N ASN A 292 -16.65 2.88 -4.86
CA ASN A 292 -17.22 3.13 -3.53
C ASN A 292 -16.18 2.89 -2.42
N THR A 293 -15.39 1.79 -2.52
CA THR A 293 -14.30 1.51 -1.59
C THR A 293 -13.25 2.61 -1.56
N ALA A 294 -12.85 3.12 -2.73
CA ALA A 294 -11.87 4.20 -2.81
C ALA A 294 -12.38 5.51 -2.20
N GLN A 295 -13.67 5.82 -2.34
CA GLN A 295 -14.29 6.98 -1.70
C GLN A 295 -14.35 6.82 -0.18
N GLU A 296 -14.75 5.65 0.31
CA GLU A 296 -14.81 5.33 1.74
C GLU A 296 -13.43 5.40 2.38
N LEU A 297 -12.43 4.80 1.74
CA LEU A 297 -11.04 4.78 2.19
C LEU A 297 -10.20 5.93 1.61
N SER A 298 -10.78 7.07 1.24
CA SER A 298 -10.00 8.22 0.77
C SER A 298 -9.08 8.75 1.87
N TRP A 299 -7.93 9.33 1.49
CA TRP A 299 -7.01 9.95 2.47
C TRP A 299 -7.70 11.02 3.31
N PHE A 300 -8.68 11.73 2.75
CA PHE A 300 -9.47 12.69 3.51
C PHE A 300 -10.26 12.03 4.65
N ASN A 301 -10.94 10.90 4.37
CA ASN A 301 -11.68 10.16 5.39
C ASN A 301 -10.74 9.49 6.40
N ARG A 302 -9.59 8.95 5.92
CA ARG A 302 -8.56 8.40 6.82
C ARG A 302 -7.99 9.49 7.75
N SER A 303 -7.77 10.71 7.23
CA SER A 303 -7.28 11.82 8.06
C SER A 303 -8.30 12.27 9.10
N LYS A 304 -9.60 12.23 8.80
CA LYS A 304 -10.66 12.46 9.82
C LYS A 304 -10.60 11.44 10.95
N GLU A 305 -10.52 10.15 10.61
CA GLU A 305 -10.41 9.09 11.60
C GLU A 305 -9.13 9.24 12.44
N LEU A 306 -8.02 9.64 11.83
CA LEU A 306 -6.78 9.91 12.54
C LEU A 306 -6.95 11.06 13.57
N ILE A 307 -7.67 12.12 13.21
CA ILE A 307 -7.99 13.22 14.11
C ILE A 307 -8.89 12.77 15.28
N GLU A 308 -9.84 11.89 15.01
CA GLU A 308 -10.67 11.29 16.07
C GLU A 308 -9.82 10.49 17.06
N LEU A 309 -8.84 9.71 16.56
CA LEU A 309 -7.88 9.02 17.41
C LEU A 309 -7.04 10.01 18.23
N TYR A 310 -6.55 11.08 17.63
CA TYR A 310 -5.78 12.12 18.34
C TYR A 310 -6.57 12.82 19.46
N ASN A 311 -7.86 13.06 19.25
CA ASN A 311 -8.71 13.72 20.26
C ASN A 311 -9.03 12.83 21.49
N ASN A 312 -8.70 11.55 21.43
CA ASN A 312 -8.91 10.59 22.52
C ASN A 312 -7.64 10.39 23.39
N ILE A 313 -6.56 11.10 23.11
CA ILE A 313 -5.31 11.13 23.90
C ILE A 313 -5.42 12.22 24.97
#